data_dd1ad6ddca98a0be3008b928df2f493f
#
_entry.id   dd1ad6ddca98a0be3008b928df2f493f
#
_cell.length_a   1.000
_cell.length_b   1.000
_cell.length_c   1.000
_cell.angle_alpha   90.00
_cell.angle_beta   90.00
_cell.angle_gamma   90.00
#
_symmetry.space_group_name_H-M   'P 1'
#
loop_
_entity.id
_entity.type
_entity.pdbx_description
1 polymer ?
#
loop_
_entity_poly.entity_id
_entity_poly.type
_entity_poly.pdbx_seq_one_letter_code
_entity_poly.pdbx_strand_id
1 'polypeptide(L)'
;MYKGHAIALDPANGGVMPVVDVRNTKGKKVTTVDLADNIFNVSVKPSVLHEVVTMQLANRRAATAAVKHRSDVKGSRRKLFRQKGTGRARRGDIKSPLLRGGGVVFGPDGRKYAFKAPKKVRRLALKMALSSKLSASELIVLDK
;
A
#
# COMPACT_ATOMS: atom_id res chain seq x y z
N MET A 1 -21.34 0.78 27.09
CA MET A 1 -20.85 2.15 27.35
C MET A 1 -19.42 2.06 27.87
N TYR A 2 -18.43 2.30 27.05
CA TYR A 2 -17.03 2.39 27.45
C TYR A 2 -16.79 3.77 28.06
N LYS A 3 -16.56 3.83 29.38
CA LYS A 3 -16.17 5.06 30.06
C LYS A 3 -14.77 5.44 29.63
N GLY A 4 -14.60 6.67 29.08
CA GLY A 4 -13.33 7.22 28.65
C GLY A 4 -12.28 7.19 29.75
N HIS A 5 -11.07 6.80 29.38
CA HIS A 5 -9.90 6.82 30.25
C HIS A 5 -9.48 8.27 30.44
N ALA A 6 -9.40 8.68 31.69
CA ALA A 6 -8.86 9.97 32.07
C ALA A 6 -7.36 10.04 31.69
N ILE A 7 -6.98 11.00 30.89
CA ILE A 7 -5.59 11.35 30.61
C ILE A 7 -5.13 12.10 31.88
N ALA A 8 -4.24 11.47 32.67
CA ALA A 8 -3.65 12.13 33.82
C ALA A 8 -2.61 13.15 33.35
N LEU A 9 -2.77 14.38 33.81
CA LEU A 9 -1.82 15.49 33.62
C LEU A 9 -0.72 15.33 34.68
N ASP A 10 0.54 15.17 34.26
CA ASP A 10 1.68 15.22 35.17
C ASP A 10 2.15 16.67 35.28
N PRO A 11 2.06 17.35 36.48
CA PRO A 11 2.29 18.79 36.62
C PRO A 11 3.76 19.19 36.55
N ALA A 12 4.73 18.25 36.51
CA ALA A 12 6.13 18.55 36.63
C ALA A 12 6.88 18.89 35.34
N ASN A 13 6.34 18.54 34.14
CA ASN A 13 7.09 18.69 32.88
C ASN A 13 6.29 19.29 31.70
N GLY A 14 5.09 19.83 31.89
CA GLY A 14 4.33 20.50 30.83
C GLY A 14 3.94 19.61 29.63
N GLY A 15 4.31 18.33 29.62
CA GLY A 15 3.97 17.30 28.64
C GLY A 15 3.01 16.29 29.27
N VAL A 16 1.86 16.10 28.63
CA VAL A 16 0.89 15.07 29.03
C VAL A 16 1.46 13.71 28.66
N MET A 17 2.10 13.00 29.59
CA MET A 17 2.50 11.61 29.34
C MET A 17 1.24 10.74 29.29
N PRO A 18 0.95 10.08 28.18
CA PRO A 18 -0.23 9.22 28.09
C PRO A 18 -0.02 7.95 28.92
N VAL A 19 -0.85 7.80 29.96
CA VAL A 19 -0.85 6.62 30.84
C VAL A 19 -1.92 5.66 30.36
N VAL A 20 -1.58 4.38 30.23
CA VAL A 20 -2.52 3.33 29.79
C VAL A 20 -2.58 2.20 30.80
N ASP A 21 -3.80 1.72 31.03
CA ASP A 21 -4.05 0.57 31.88
C ASP A 21 -3.60 -0.73 31.21
N VAL A 22 -2.78 -1.49 31.90
CA VAL A 22 -2.40 -2.85 31.53
C VAL A 22 -3.44 -3.83 32.08
N ARG A 23 -3.99 -4.67 31.23
CA ARG A 23 -5.02 -5.66 31.58
C ARG A 23 -4.49 -7.09 31.46
N ASN A 24 -5.00 -7.97 32.27
CA ASN A 24 -4.74 -9.39 32.10
C ASN A 24 -5.69 -10.02 31.06
N THR A 25 -5.49 -11.28 30.73
CA THR A 25 -6.33 -12.05 29.80
C THR A 25 -7.81 -12.12 30.20
N LYS A 26 -8.14 -11.88 31.48
CA LYS A 26 -9.51 -11.81 32.01
C LYS A 26 -10.10 -10.40 31.98
N GLY A 27 -9.41 -9.42 31.37
CA GLY A 27 -9.85 -8.03 31.24
C GLY A 27 -9.71 -7.17 32.50
N LYS A 28 -9.16 -7.71 33.62
CA LYS A 28 -8.94 -6.94 34.85
C LYS A 28 -7.67 -6.09 34.72
N LYS A 29 -7.73 -4.87 35.25
CA LYS A 29 -6.56 -3.98 35.37
C LYS A 29 -5.57 -4.57 36.37
N VAL A 30 -4.30 -4.66 35.95
CA VAL A 30 -3.20 -5.17 36.78
C VAL A 30 -2.30 -4.01 37.22
N THR A 31 -1.89 -3.17 36.27
CA THR A 31 -0.99 -2.04 36.51
C THR A 31 -1.25 -0.93 35.49
N THR A 32 -0.48 0.15 35.57
CA THR A 32 -0.45 1.22 34.58
C THR A 32 0.95 1.38 34.02
N VAL A 33 1.06 1.76 32.75
CA VAL A 33 2.34 2.03 32.08
C VAL A 33 2.31 3.39 31.43
N ASP A 34 3.39 4.15 31.66
CA ASP A 34 3.62 5.45 31.01
C ASP A 34 4.17 5.23 29.61
N LEU A 35 3.55 5.86 28.63
CA LEU A 35 3.93 5.73 27.23
C LEU A 35 4.82 6.92 26.82
N ALA A 36 5.80 6.67 25.97
CA ALA A 36 6.73 7.70 25.51
C ALA A 36 6.06 8.71 24.56
N ASP A 37 6.10 10.00 24.92
CA ASP A 37 5.49 11.11 24.16
C ASP A 37 5.96 11.19 22.71
N ASN A 38 7.24 10.91 22.47
CA ASN A 38 7.82 10.96 21.14
C ASN A 38 7.25 9.91 20.16
N ILE A 39 6.42 8.98 20.65
CA ILE A 39 5.76 7.93 19.90
C ILE A 39 4.24 8.08 19.92
N PHE A 40 3.67 8.34 21.10
CA PHE A 40 2.22 8.28 21.34
C PHE A 40 1.53 9.64 21.43
N ASN A 41 2.30 10.72 21.39
CA ASN A 41 1.78 12.10 21.43
C ASN A 41 2.20 12.89 20.17
N VAL A 42 2.11 12.27 18.99
CA VAL A 42 2.48 12.89 17.72
C VAL A 42 1.24 13.42 17.02
N SER A 43 1.30 14.68 16.55
CA SER A 43 0.23 15.30 15.76
C SER A 43 -0.11 14.46 14.53
N VAL A 44 -1.37 14.04 14.40
CA VAL A 44 -1.83 13.16 13.33
C VAL A 44 -2.10 13.96 12.06
N LYS A 45 -1.39 13.63 10.98
CA LYS A 45 -1.61 14.19 9.63
C LYS A 45 -2.17 13.10 8.70
N PRO A 46 -3.46 13.17 8.32
CA PRO A 46 -4.08 12.14 7.48
C PRO A 46 -3.37 11.93 6.13
N SER A 47 -2.79 12.97 5.55
CA SER A 47 -2.06 12.89 4.28
C SER A 47 -0.86 11.94 4.34
N VAL A 48 -0.09 11.97 5.44
CA VAL A 48 1.07 11.09 5.63
C VAL A 48 0.64 9.64 5.83
N LEU A 49 -0.45 9.41 6.57
CA LEU A 49 -1.03 8.07 6.74
C LEU A 49 -1.53 7.53 5.41
N HIS A 50 -2.25 8.35 4.64
CA HIS A 50 -2.77 7.97 3.32
C HIS A 50 -1.64 7.58 2.35
N GLU A 51 -0.56 8.36 2.29
CA GLU A 51 0.61 8.07 1.44
C GLU A 51 1.20 6.69 1.77
N VAL A 52 1.40 6.38 3.06
CA VAL A 52 1.96 5.10 3.48
C VAL A 52 1.00 3.93 3.22
N VAL A 53 -0.31 4.11 3.46
CA VAL A 53 -1.32 3.09 3.15
C VAL A 53 -1.38 2.82 1.65
N THR A 54 -1.39 3.86 0.83
CA THR A 54 -1.37 3.74 -0.63
C THR A 54 -0.13 2.97 -1.11
N MET A 55 1.04 3.28 -0.54
CA MET A 55 2.27 2.53 -0.80
C MET A 55 2.13 1.05 -0.44
N GLN A 56 1.58 0.73 0.72
CA GLN A 56 1.41 -0.66 1.16
C GLN A 56 0.45 -1.43 0.25
N LEU A 57 -0.68 -0.82 -0.13
CA LEU A 57 -1.64 -1.42 -1.05
C LEU A 57 -1.04 -1.64 -2.44
N ALA A 58 -0.31 -0.66 -2.96
CA ALA A 58 0.38 -0.78 -4.24
C ALA A 58 1.45 -1.90 -4.22
N ASN A 59 2.18 -2.05 -3.11
CA ASN A 59 3.18 -3.10 -2.96
C ASN A 59 2.58 -4.51 -2.84
N ARG A 60 1.34 -4.63 -2.37
CA ARG A 60 0.60 -5.92 -2.32
C ARG A 60 0.01 -6.29 -3.67
N ARG A 61 -0.15 -5.33 -4.59
CA ARG A 61 -0.78 -5.58 -5.88
C ARG A 61 0.11 -6.45 -6.76
N ALA A 62 -0.37 -7.64 -7.11
CA ALA A 62 0.28 -8.51 -8.07
C ALA A 62 0.10 -7.99 -9.51
N ALA A 63 1.19 -7.94 -10.26
CA ALA A 63 1.18 -7.52 -11.67
C ALA A 63 1.03 -8.74 -12.60
N THR A 64 -0.14 -9.37 -12.58
CA THR A 64 -0.41 -10.62 -13.31
C THR A 64 -0.94 -10.41 -14.72
N ALA A 65 -1.44 -9.21 -15.03
CA ALA A 65 -1.96 -8.91 -16.35
C ALA A 65 -0.82 -8.81 -17.37
N ALA A 66 -0.87 -9.65 -18.41
CA ALA A 66 0.07 -9.61 -19.52
C ALA A 66 -0.67 -9.90 -20.83
N VAL A 67 -0.19 -9.29 -21.90
CA VAL A 67 -0.69 -9.54 -23.26
C VAL A 67 0.38 -10.23 -24.10
N LYS A 68 -0.02 -10.88 -25.18
CA LYS A 68 0.92 -11.40 -26.16
C LYS A 68 1.26 -10.33 -27.17
N HIS A 69 2.51 -9.91 -27.18
CA HIS A 69 3.05 -9.06 -28.23
C HIS A 69 3.23 -9.83 -29.55
N ARG A 70 3.55 -9.12 -30.59
CA ARG A 70 3.76 -9.71 -31.92
C ARG A 70 4.84 -10.82 -31.92
N SER A 71 5.84 -10.72 -31.05
CA SER A 71 6.87 -11.75 -30.86
C SER A 71 6.33 -13.03 -30.23
N ASP A 72 5.36 -12.90 -29.32
CA ASP A 72 4.89 -13.99 -28.45
C ASP A 72 3.74 -14.80 -29.07
N VAL A 73 3.10 -14.24 -30.09
CA VAL A 73 2.04 -14.91 -30.83
C VAL A 73 2.64 -16.04 -31.69
N LYS A 74 2.09 -17.24 -31.58
CA LYS A 74 2.44 -18.36 -32.48
C LYS A 74 1.97 -18.06 -33.89
N GLY A 75 2.81 -18.33 -34.88
CA GLY A 75 2.45 -18.16 -36.28
C GLY A 75 3.69 -17.88 -37.17
N SER A 76 3.52 -17.96 -38.47
CA SER A 76 4.58 -17.74 -39.45
C SER A 76 5.06 -16.29 -39.42
N ARG A 77 6.36 -16.09 -39.58
CA ARG A 77 7.00 -14.78 -39.83
C ARG A 77 7.08 -14.46 -41.32
N ARG A 78 6.65 -15.40 -42.19
CA ARG A 78 6.67 -15.21 -43.63
C ARG A 78 5.75 -14.05 -44.02
N LYS A 79 6.19 -13.23 -44.97
CA LYS A 79 5.35 -12.21 -45.62
C LYS A 79 4.15 -12.86 -46.26
N LEU A 80 2.93 -12.33 -46.02
CA LEU A 80 1.67 -12.93 -46.50
C LEU A 80 1.59 -12.98 -48.01
N PHE A 81 2.07 -11.96 -48.69
CA PHE A 81 2.09 -11.87 -50.15
C PHE A 81 3.16 -10.85 -50.62
N ARG A 82 3.46 -10.85 -51.92
CA ARG A 82 4.45 -9.95 -52.51
C ARG A 82 4.10 -8.47 -52.32
N GLN A 83 5.13 -7.60 -52.29
CA GLN A 83 5.01 -6.19 -51.92
C GLN A 83 4.11 -5.38 -52.87
N LYS A 84 4.10 -5.68 -54.18
CA LYS A 84 3.37 -4.99 -55.23
C LYS A 84 2.69 -6.00 -56.15
N GLY A 85 1.71 -5.54 -56.94
CA GLY A 85 1.04 -6.36 -57.97
C GLY A 85 -0.04 -7.31 -57.41
N THR A 86 -0.61 -7.03 -56.23
CA THR A 86 -1.72 -7.84 -55.67
C THR A 86 -3.02 -7.06 -55.54
N GLY A 87 -3.01 -5.74 -55.80
CA GLY A 87 -4.20 -4.89 -55.58
C GLY A 87 -4.62 -4.73 -54.12
N ARG A 88 -3.91 -5.39 -53.18
CA ARG A 88 -4.23 -5.40 -51.72
C ARG A 88 -3.32 -4.45 -50.95
N ALA A 89 -3.77 -4.03 -49.77
CA ALA A 89 -2.94 -3.29 -48.85
C ALA A 89 -1.68 -4.10 -48.47
N ARG A 90 -0.51 -3.40 -48.43
CA ARG A 90 0.76 -4.04 -48.09
C ARG A 90 0.71 -4.62 -46.69
N ARG A 91 1.09 -5.88 -46.54
CA ARG A 91 1.10 -6.61 -45.27
C ARG A 91 2.44 -7.30 -45.05
N GLY A 92 2.85 -7.35 -43.80
CA GLY A 92 3.99 -8.17 -43.36
C GLY A 92 3.57 -9.60 -43.03
N ASP A 93 3.85 -10.01 -41.83
CA ASP A 93 3.49 -11.33 -41.32
C ASP A 93 2.06 -11.38 -40.75
N ILE A 94 1.57 -12.59 -40.50
CA ILE A 94 0.24 -12.83 -39.91
C ILE A 94 0.11 -12.35 -38.48
N LYS A 95 1.22 -12.14 -37.77
CA LYS A 95 1.25 -11.71 -36.34
C LYS A 95 1.05 -10.21 -36.16
N SER A 96 0.91 -9.47 -37.25
CA SER A 96 0.75 -8.00 -37.19
C SER A 96 -0.47 -7.61 -36.33
N PRO A 97 -0.37 -6.59 -35.47
CA PRO A 97 -1.49 -6.10 -34.65
C PRO A 97 -2.71 -5.66 -35.45
N LEU A 98 -2.54 -5.38 -36.75
CA LEU A 98 -3.61 -4.98 -37.66
C LEU A 98 -4.48 -6.17 -38.15
N LEU A 99 -4.10 -7.37 -37.80
CA LEU A 99 -4.80 -8.61 -38.19
C LEU A 99 -5.48 -9.26 -37.00
N ARG A 100 -6.60 -9.93 -37.25
CA ARG A 100 -7.23 -10.74 -36.21
C ARG A 100 -6.28 -11.84 -35.76
N GLY A 101 -6.14 -12.01 -34.43
CA GLY A 101 -5.17 -12.94 -33.83
C GLY A 101 -3.72 -12.45 -33.83
N GLY A 102 -3.45 -11.23 -34.29
CA GLY A 102 -2.15 -10.60 -34.16
C GLY A 102 -1.83 -10.17 -32.72
N GLY A 103 -0.59 -9.69 -32.50
CA GLY A 103 -0.15 -9.22 -31.19
C GLY A 103 -0.84 -7.94 -30.76
N VAL A 104 -0.93 -7.72 -29.46
CA VAL A 104 -1.49 -6.50 -28.86
C VAL A 104 -0.40 -5.42 -28.75
N VAL A 105 -0.75 -4.18 -29.09
CA VAL A 105 0.15 -3.01 -28.97
C VAL A 105 -0.19 -2.27 -27.66
N PHE A 106 0.84 -1.87 -26.91
CA PHE A 106 0.71 -1.10 -25.66
C PHE A 106 -0.20 -1.75 -24.59
N GLY A 107 -0.38 -3.05 -24.64
CA GLY A 107 -1.09 -3.76 -23.58
C GLY A 107 -0.28 -3.89 -22.29
N PRO A 108 -0.89 -4.34 -21.20
CA PRO A 108 -0.18 -4.58 -19.93
C PRO A 108 0.91 -5.66 -20.13
N ASP A 109 2.07 -5.43 -19.53
CA ASP A 109 3.24 -6.33 -19.63
C ASP A 109 3.90 -6.47 -18.26
N GLY A 110 3.19 -7.07 -17.31
CA GLY A 110 3.71 -7.34 -15.96
C GLY A 110 4.20 -6.09 -15.20
N ARG A 111 3.55 -4.95 -15.38
CA ARG A 111 3.94 -3.68 -14.75
C ARG A 111 4.05 -3.79 -13.24
N LYS A 112 5.19 -3.44 -12.66
CA LYS A 112 5.35 -3.31 -11.22
C LYS A 112 4.64 -2.08 -10.70
N TYR A 113 3.76 -2.26 -9.71
CA TYR A 113 3.04 -1.17 -9.05
C TYR A 113 3.74 -0.68 -7.78
N ALA A 114 4.72 -1.45 -7.30
CA ALA A 114 5.43 -1.16 -6.07
C ALA A 114 6.25 0.12 -6.14
N PHE A 115 6.14 0.95 -5.11
CA PHE A 115 6.99 2.11 -4.89
C PHE A 115 7.45 2.21 -3.44
N LYS A 116 8.46 3.03 -3.18
CA LYS A 116 9.08 3.19 -1.85
C LYS A 116 8.80 4.57 -1.29
N ALA A 117 8.34 4.63 -0.05
CA ALA A 117 8.33 5.85 0.75
C ALA A 117 9.61 5.94 1.61
N PRO A 118 10.13 7.14 1.92
CA PRO A 118 11.29 7.32 2.78
C PRO A 118 11.10 6.66 4.15
N LYS A 119 12.18 6.10 4.72
CA LYS A 119 12.12 5.43 6.03
C LYS A 119 11.59 6.34 7.14
N LYS A 120 11.97 7.64 7.12
CA LYS A 120 11.49 8.63 8.09
C LYS A 120 9.98 8.82 8.02
N VAL A 121 9.40 8.92 6.81
CA VAL A 121 7.95 9.07 6.59
C VAL A 121 7.19 7.83 7.10
N ARG A 122 7.67 6.62 6.81
CA ARG A 122 7.05 5.38 7.30
C ARG A 122 7.06 5.27 8.83
N ARG A 123 8.17 5.66 9.48
CA ARG A 123 8.28 5.69 10.95
C ARG A 123 7.34 6.73 11.54
N LEU A 124 7.27 7.92 10.93
CA LEU A 124 6.36 8.97 11.36
C LEU A 124 4.90 8.54 11.24
N ALA A 125 4.51 7.93 10.13
CA ALA A 125 3.16 7.40 9.93
C ALA A 125 2.78 6.35 10.98
N LEU A 126 3.71 5.46 11.35
CA LEU A 126 3.45 4.48 12.42
C LEU A 126 3.21 5.16 13.76
N LYS A 127 4.04 6.16 14.13
CA LYS A 127 3.84 6.95 15.35
C LYS A 127 2.49 7.66 15.36
N MET A 128 2.11 8.29 14.23
CA MET A 128 0.82 8.95 14.07
C MET A 128 -0.36 7.97 14.21
N ALA A 129 -0.24 6.76 13.65
CA ALA A 129 -1.26 5.74 13.77
C ALA A 129 -1.45 5.29 15.22
N LEU A 130 -0.36 5.07 15.96
CA LEU A 130 -0.40 4.72 17.37
C LEU A 130 -1.00 5.85 18.22
N SER A 131 -0.60 7.11 17.97
CA SER A 131 -1.17 8.29 18.64
C SER A 131 -2.68 8.41 18.37
N SER A 132 -3.12 8.18 17.14
CA SER A 132 -4.55 8.21 16.79
C SER A 132 -5.35 7.12 17.52
N LYS A 133 -4.81 5.90 17.62
CA LYS A 133 -5.45 4.80 18.36
C LYS A 133 -5.53 5.07 19.85
N LEU A 134 -4.49 5.65 20.41
CA LEU A 134 -4.49 6.05 21.82
C LEU A 134 -5.55 7.15 22.08
N SER A 135 -5.61 8.18 21.24
CA SER A 135 -6.61 9.26 21.36
C SER A 135 -8.03 8.75 21.23
N ALA A 136 -8.27 7.72 20.41
CA ALA A 136 -9.56 7.07 20.26
C ALA A 136 -9.87 6.05 21.37
N SER A 137 -8.97 5.83 22.35
CA SER A 137 -9.08 4.81 23.40
C SER A 137 -9.23 3.39 22.85
N GLU A 138 -8.64 3.12 21.68
CA GLU A 138 -8.68 1.81 21.00
C GLU A 138 -7.39 0.99 21.23
N LEU A 139 -6.47 1.49 22.06
CA LEU A 139 -5.23 0.79 22.41
C LEU A 139 -5.45 -0.03 23.69
N ILE A 140 -5.22 -1.33 23.62
CA ILE A 140 -5.29 -2.25 24.76
C ILE A 140 -3.90 -2.84 24.99
N VAL A 141 -3.38 -2.70 26.20
CA VAL A 141 -2.12 -3.30 26.62
C VAL A 141 -2.44 -4.51 27.52
N LEU A 142 -1.85 -5.65 27.18
CA LEU A 142 -2.04 -6.89 27.91
C LEU A 142 -0.77 -7.25 28.68
N ASP A 143 -0.96 -7.71 29.90
CA ASP A 143 0.05 -8.43 30.68
C ASP A 143 0.07 -9.91 30.25
N LYS A 144 1.23 -10.55 30.38
CA LYS A 144 1.42 -11.97 30.03
C LYS A 144 0.65 -12.89 30.91
#